data_3febaa1dc7a92a78155c137c70e5be45
#
_entry.id   3febaa1dc7a92a78155c137c70e5be45
#
_cell.length_a   1.000
_cell.length_b   1.000
_cell.length_c   1.000
_cell.angle_alpha   90.00
_cell.angle_beta   90.00
_cell.angle_gamma   90.00
#
_symmetry.space_group_name_H-M   'P 1'
#
loop_
_entity.id
_entity.type
_entity.pdbx_description
1 polymer ?
#
loop_
_entity_poly.entity_id
_entity_poly.type
_entity_poly.pdbx_seq_one_letter_code
_entity_poly.pdbx_strand_id
1 'polypeptide(L)'
;MNIIQLTPQLLLESKPNAEAYLNELIDSTITSTSWMTNWQDVASRFQLFKFLDLSAEEMLSHSWNEEMIAQVVSETIKTVEKHIELNQDLLITLVPALPFPWFSNIEQSILTNVFTNISQSIWIAIPPNPDISFLRYLLAHELHHSAPNNPIYELTLDNFPLNNWYKMEGTAEYFSLQLFDDKRWWK
;
A
#
# COMPACT_ATOMS: atom_id res chain seq x y z
N MET A 1 15.04 2.56 4.50
CA MET A 1 13.64 2.10 4.41
C MET A 1 12.86 2.64 5.59
N ASN A 2 11.73 3.31 5.35
CA ASN A 2 10.91 3.96 6.37
C ASN A 2 9.47 3.46 6.32
N ILE A 3 8.84 3.31 7.50
CA ILE A 3 7.43 2.94 7.63
C ILE A 3 6.71 4.11 8.27
N ILE A 4 5.65 4.60 7.63
CA ILE A 4 4.75 5.61 8.17
C ILE A 4 3.39 4.96 8.41
N GLN A 5 2.81 5.17 9.59
CA GLN A 5 1.45 4.74 9.89
C GLN A 5 0.56 5.97 10.03
N LEU A 6 -0.30 6.21 9.05
CA LEU A 6 -1.38 7.21 9.11
C LEU A 6 -2.57 6.62 9.87
N THR A 7 -2.41 6.51 11.18
CA THR A 7 -3.44 5.88 12.02
C THR A 7 -4.72 6.71 12.06
N PRO A 8 -5.88 6.10 12.33
CA PRO A 8 -7.14 6.81 12.55
C PRO A 8 -7.04 7.94 13.58
N GLN A 9 -6.29 7.73 14.65
CA GLN A 9 -6.05 8.75 15.68
C GLN A 9 -5.29 9.95 15.11
N LEU A 10 -4.20 9.70 14.39
CA LEU A 10 -3.39 10.76 13.79
C LEU A 10 -4.17 11.56 12.75
N LEU A 11 -4.97 10.89 11.92
CA LEU A 11 -5.85 11.54 10.95
C LEU A 11 -6.95 12.36 11.62
N LEU A 12 -7.51 11.89 12.75
CA LEU A 12 -8.48 12.62 13.54
C LEU A 12 -7.86 13.90 14.13
N GLU A 13 -6.66 13.83 14.67
CA GLU A 13 -5.94 14.98 15.23
C GLU A 13 -5.58 16.00 14.15
N SER A 14 -5.22 15.54 12.95
CA SER A 14 -4.90 16.41 11.83
C SER A 14 -6.12 17.00 11.12
N LYS A 15 -7.33 16.53 11.40
CA LYS A 15 -8.58 16.87 10.70
C LYS A 15 -8.79 18.39 10.49
N PRO A 16 -8.48 19.28 11.43
CA PRO A 16 -8.64 20.73 11.22
C PRO A 16 -7.78 21.31 10.09
N ASN A 17 -6.66 20.63 9.75
CA ASN A 17 -5.72 21.03 8.70
C ASN A 17 -5.38 19.85 7.77
N ALA A 18 -6.33 18.92 7.60
CA ALA A 18 -6.09 17.62 6.96
C ALA A 18 -5.55 17.74 5.53
N GLU A 19 -6.05 18.67 4.73
CA GLU A 19 -5.56 18.85 3.36
C GLU A 19 -4.09 19.27 3.32
N ALA A 20 -3.69 20.23 4.15
CA ALA A 20 -2.29 20.67 4.22
C ALA A 20 -1.38 19.54 4.71
N TYR A 21 -1.83 18.80 5.72
CA TYR A 21 -1.11 17.65 6.27
C TYR A 21 -0.94 16.51 5.24
N LEU A 22 -2.02 16.13 4.55
CA LEU A 22 -1.97 15.10 3.52
C LEU A 22 -1.13 15.54 2.32
N ASN A 23 -1.24 16.81 1.90
CA ASN A 23 -0.43 17.36 0.83
C ASN A 23 1.06 17.25 1.16
N GLU A 24 1.50 17.79 2.30
CA GLU A 24 2.91 17.76 2.71
C GLU A 24 3.44 16.31 2.78
N LEU A 25 2.67 15.40 3.38
CA LEU A 25 3.07 14.02 3.54
C LEU A 25 3.15 13.27 2.20
N ILE A 26 2.08 13.39 1.37
CA ILE A 26 1.97 12.62 0.13
C ILE A 26 2.90 13.17 -0.93
N ASP A 27 3.01 14.49 -1.09
CA ASP A 27 3.91 15.11 -2.07
C ASP A 27 5.37 14.69 -1.85
N SER A 28 5.77 14.46 -0.59
CA SER A 28 7.11 13.95 -0.28
C SER A 28 7.38 12.55 -0.85
N THR A 29 6.34 11.81 -1.21
CA THR A 29 6.40 10.44 -1.75
C THR A 29 6.25 10.39 -3.28
N ILE A 30 6.00 11.52 -3.93
CA ILE A 30 5.72 11.62 -5.36
C ILE A 30 6.95 12.15 -6.09
N THR A 31 7.26 11.53 -7.24
CA THR A 31 8.29 12.00 -8.17
C THR A 31 7.70 12.18 -9.57
N SER A 32 8.46 12.76 -10.47
CA SER A 32 8.07 12.94 -11.88
C SER A 32 7.82 11.61 -12.64
N THR A 33 8.31 10.50 -12.08
CA THR A 33 8.13 9.14 -12.66
C THR A 33 7.03 8.35 -11.96
N SER A 34 6.34 8.94 -10.99
CA SER A 34 5.25 8.29 -10.27
C SER A 34 4.02 8.07 -11.17
N TRP A 35 3.33 6.95 -10.97
CA TRP A 35 2.07 6.68 -11.65
C TRP A 35 0.97 7.67 -11.26
N MET A 36 0.95 8.07 -10.00
CA MET A 36 0.13 9.18 -9.51
C MET A 36 1.04 10.37 -9.25
N THR A 37 0.80 11.46 -9.94
CA THR A 37 1.69 12.62 -9.99
C THR A 37 1.25 13.75 -9.06
N ASN A 38 0.13 13.58 -8.37
CA ASN A 38 -0.36 14.55 -7.41
C ASN A 38 -0.93 13.85 -6.16
N TRP A 39 -0.93 14.56 -5.05
CA TRP A 39 -1.35 14.03 -3.76
C TRP A 39 -2.85 13.73 -3.69
N GLN A 40 -3.69 14.48 -4.42
CA GLN A 40 -5.14 14.28 -4.44
C GLN A 40 -5.53 12.93 -5.04
N ASP A 41 -4.83 12.49 -6.09
CA ASP A 41 -5.09 11.19 -6.72
C ASP A 41 -4.74 10.05 -5.76
N VAL A 42 -3.62 10.14 -5.05
CA VAL A 42 -3.24 9.16 -4.02
C VAL A 42 -4.25 9.14 -2.88
N ALA A 43 -4.61 10.32 -2.33
CA ALA A 43 -5.59 10.43 -1.26
C ALA A 43 -6.97 9.90 -1.68
N SER A 44 -7.39 10.17 -2.92
CA SER A 44 -8.65 9.66 -3.48
C SER A 44 -8.63 8.15 -3.66
N ARG A 45 -7.55 7.59 -4.17
CA ARG A 45 -7.38 6.15 -4.33
C ARG A 45 -7.57 5.40 -3.01
N PHE A 46 -6.98 5.93 -1.93
CA PHE A 46 -7.09 5.37 -0.60
C PHE A 46 -8.31 5.87 0.19
N GLN A 47 -9.22 6.60 -0.46
CA GLN A 47 -10.45 7.13 0.12
C GLN A 47 -10.23 8.00 1.37
N LEU A 48 -9.06 8.65 1.50
CA LEU A 48 -8.72 9.43 2.69
C LEU A 48 -9.66 10.61 2.91
N PHE A 49 -10.16 11.24 1.84
CA PHE A 49 -11.17 12.30 1.97
C PHE A 49 -12.47 11.79 2.59
N LYS A 50 -12.95 10.61 2.14
CA LYS A 50 -14.15 9.98 2.73
C LYS A 50 -13.89 9.56 4.18
N PHE A 51 -12.69 9.11 4.48
CA PHE A 51 -12.32 8.76 5.85
C PHE A 51 -12.36 9.98 6.76
N LEU A 52 -11.88 11.13 6.31
CA LEU A 52 -11.93 12.39 7.05
C LEU A 52 -13.36 12.95 7.23
N ASP A 53 -14.31 12.56 6.39
CA ASP A 53 -15.73 12.94 6.55
C ASP A 53 -16.44 12.15 7.66
N LEU A 54 -15.88 11.04 8.13
CA LEU A 54 -16.44 10.22 9.19
C LEU A 54 -16.48 10.99 10.54
N SER A 55 -17.36 10.58 11.44
CA SER A 55 -17.34 11.02 12.83
C SER A 55 -16.08 10.52 13.55
N ALA A 56 -15.70 11.13 14.67
CA ALA A 56 -14.55 10.70 15.46
C ALA A 56 -14.67 9.22 15.90
N GLU A 57 -15.86 8.80 16.32
CA GLU A 57 -16.12 7.43 16.73
C GLU A 57 -15.94 6.44 15.58
N GLU A 58 -16.49 6.76 14.41
CA GLU A 58 -16.32 5.94 13.20
C GLU A 58 -14.85 5.86 12.77
N MET A 59 -14.13 6.97 12.74
CA MET A 59 -12.69 6.98 12.43
C MET A 59 -11.93 6.04 13.37
N LEU A 60 -12.13 6.16 14.67
CA LEU A 60 -11.43 5.35 15.68
C LEU A 60 -11.81 3.87 15.63
N SER A 61 -13.00 3.53 15.14
CA SER A 61 -13.41 2.12 14.93
C SER A 61 -12.55 1.40 13.86
N HIS A 62 -11.83 2.15 13.03
CA HIS A 62 -10.89 1.64 12.03
C HIS A 62 -9.46 1.47 12.56
N SER A 63 -9.21 1.65 13.86
CA SER A 63 -7.88 1.49 14.45
C SER A 63 -7.41 0.04 14.43
N TRP A 64 -6.13 -0.14 14.22
CA TRP A 64 -5.44 -1.43 14.27
C TRP A 64 -4.37 -1.44 15.37
N ASN A 65 -3.79 -2.59 15.66
CA ASN A 65 -2.65 -2.70 16.54
C ASN A 65 -1.37 -2.27 15.80
N GLU A 66 -0.93 -1.03 16.04
CA GLU A 66 0.19 -0.40 15.34
C GLU A 66 1.52 -1.14 15.54
N GLU A 67 1.79 -1.62 16.76
CA GLU A 67 3.02 -2.35 17.07
C GLU A 67 3.07 -3.69 16.35
N MET A 68 1.97 -4.44 16.40
CA MET A 68 1.84 -5.71 15.69
C MET A 68 2.02 -5.52 14.17
N ILE A 69 1.40 -4.52 13.58
CA ILE A 69 1.51 -4.26 12.13
C ILE A 69 2.93 -3.84 11.76
N ALA A 70 3.56 -2.95 12.53
CA ALA A 70 4.96 -2.57 12.31
C ALA A 70 5.91 -3.79 12.36
N GLN A 71 5.68 -4.69 13.30
CA GLN A 71 6.44 -5.93 13.40
C GLN A 71 6.23 -6.82 12.16
N VAL A 72 4.98 -7.04 11.75
CA VAL A 72 4.64 -7.85 10.56
C VAL A 72 5.30 -7.29 9.32
N VAL A 73 5.22 -5.98 9.10
CA VAL A 73 5.86 -5.30 7.97
C VAL A 73 7.38 -5.51 8.01
N SER A 74 8.02 -5.25 9.16
CA SER A 74 9.46 -5.41 9.32
C SER A 74 9.94 -6.85 9.09
N GLU A 75 9.22 -7.85 9.61
CA GLU A 75 9.53 -9.28 9.40
C GLU A 75 9.38 -9.69 7.94
N THR A 76 8.35 -9.17 7.26
CA THR A 76 8.11 -9.43 5.84
C THR A 76 9.24 -8.86 4.99
N ILE A 77 9.63 -7.61 5.24
CA ILE A 77 10.77 -6.97 4.58
C ILE A 77 12.04 -7.83 4.74
N LYS A 78 12.39 -8.21 5.97
CA LYS A 78 13.55 -9.07 6.25
C LYS A 78 13.49 -10.42 5.55
N THR A 79 12.29 -10.94 5.31
CA THR A 79 12.12 -12.19 4.57
C THR A 79 12.36 -11.98 3.09
N VAL A 80 11.81 -10.91 2.52
CA VAL A 80 11.97 -10.55 1.10
C VAL A 80 13.44 -10.21 0.77
N GLU A 81 14.14 -9.46 1.64
CA GLU A 81 15.54 -9.07 1.46
C GLU A 81 16.52 -10.25 1.35
N LYS A 82 16.12 -11.44 1.80
CA LYS A 82 16.92 -12.67 1.60
C LYS A 82 16.92 -13.17 0.16
N HIS A 83 15.98 -12.70 -0.65
CA HIS A 83 15.72 -13.21 -1.99
C HIS A 83 15.91 -12.16 -3.09
N ILE A 84 15.64 -10.90 -2.79
CA ILE A 84 15.79 -9.79 -3.73
C ILE A 84 16.39 -8.57 -3.03
N GLU A 85 17.13 -7.77 -3.78
CA GLU A 85 17.61 -6.48 -3.32
C GLU A 85 16.42 -5.49 -3.27
N LEU A 86 16.30 -4.77 -2.16
CA LEU A 86 15.30 -3.72 -2.00
C LEU A 86 15.95 -2.35 -1.99
N ASN A 87 15.19 -1.35 -2.41
CA ASN A 87 15.65 0.03 -2.36
C ASN A 87 15.75 0.51 -0.90
N GLN A 88 16.89 1.08 -0.53
CA GLN A 88 17.14 1.56 0.84
C GLN A 88 16.25 2.76 1.20
N ASP A 89 15.83 3.55 0.19
CA ASP A 89 14.99 4.72 0.38
C ASP A 89 13.49 4.43 0.25
N LEU A 90 13.12 3.13 0.21
CA LEU A 90 11.72 2.73 0.11
C LEU A 90 10.90 3.23 1.30
N LEU A 91 9.79 3.88 0.99
CA LEU A 91 8.79 4.34 1.93
C LEU A 91 7.54 3.46 1.86
N ILE A 92 7.12 2.95 3.00
CA ILE A 92 5.87 2.18 3.13
C ILE A 92 4.90 2.98 3.99
N THR A 93 3.76 3.36 3.41
CA THR A 93 2.73 4.14 4.08
C THR A 93 1.49 3.28 4.35
N LEU A 94 1.12 3.16 5.60
CA LEU A 94 -0.06 2.41 6.05
C LEU A 94 -1.19 3.41 6.32
N VAL A 95 -2.37 3.14 5.78
CA VAL A 95 -3.56 4.01 5.91
C VAL A 95 -4.78 3.19 6.33
N PRO A 96 -5.80 3.81 6.95
CA PRO A 96 -7.03 3.09 7.26
C PRO A 96 -7.76 2.64 5.99
N ALA A 97 -8.27 1.41 6.01
CA ALA A 97 -9.07 0.87 4.93
C ALA A 97 -10.54 1.23 5.07
N LEU A 98 -11.15 1.69 3.97
CA LEU A 98 -12.61 1.80 3.82
C LEU A 98 -13.09 0.82 2.75
N PRO A 99 -14.28 0.23 2.93
CA PRO A 99 -14.88 -0.63 1.92
C PRO A 99 -15.14 0.12 0.62
N PHE A 100 -14.82 -0.50 -0.52
CA PHE A 100 -15.26 0.01 -1.81
C PHE A 100 -16.74 -0.31 -2.04
N PRO A 101 -17.55 0.64 -2.56
CA PRO A 101 -19.00 0.45 -2.72
C PRO A 101 -19.39 -0.70 -3.66
N TRP A 102 -18.51 -1.08 -4.56
CA TRP A 102 -18.77 -2.12 -5.58
C TRP A 102 -18.36 -3.53 -5.15
N PHE A 103 -17.75 -3.71 -3.97
CA PHE A 103 -17.47 -5.05 -3.45
C PHE A 103 -18.57 -5.52 -2.52
N SER A 104 -18.89 -6.80 -2.62
CA SER A 104 -19.96 -7.43 -1.84
C SER A 104 -19.57 -7.70 -0.38
N ASN A 105 -18.30 -7.68 -0.05
CA ASN A 105 -17.80 -7.85 1.31
C ASN A 105 -16.60 -6.94 1.60
N ILE A 106 -16.40 -6.65 2.88
CA ILE A 106 -15.32 -5.75 3.35
C ILE A 106 -13.94 -6.36 3.06
N GLU A 107 -13.77 -7.66 3.21
CA GLU A 107 -12.49 -8.33 2.99
C GLU A 107 -11.99 -8.14 1.57
N GLN A 108 -12.84 -8.35 0.58
CA GLN A 108 -12.48 -8.13 -0.82
C GLN A 108 -12.13 -6.66 -1.10
N SER A 109 -12.84 -5.71 -0.52
CA SER A 109 -12.57 -4.29 -0.71
C SER A 109 -11.23 -3.85 -0.13
N ILE A 110 -10.84 -4.44 0.98
CA ILE A 110 -9.57 -4.16 1.67
C ILE A 110 -8.38 -4.71 0.89
N LEU A 111 -8.52 -5.91 0.34
CA LEU A 111 -7.45 -6.63 -0.32
C LEU A 111 -6.99 -5.98 -1.64
N THR A 112 -7.79 -5.12 -2.23
CA THR A 112 -7.50 -4.51 -3.53
C THR A 112 -6.86 -3.13 -3.43
N ASN A 113 -6.67 -2.59 -2.23
CA ASN A 113 -6.19 -1.23 -2.06
C ASN A 113 -4.72 -1.17 -1.66
N VAL A 114 -3.89 -1.82 -2.46
CA VAL A 114 -2.43 -1.74 -2.38
C VAL A 114 -1.92 -1.10 -3.66
N PHE A 115 -0.88 -0.32 -3.56
CA PHE A 115 -0.31 0.38 -4.70
C PHE A 115 1.16 0.70 -4.51
N THR A 116 1.98 0.20 -5.44
CA THR A 116 3.38 0.62 -5.57
C THR A 116 3.48 1.77 -6.54
N ASN A 117 3.85 2.93 -6.04
CA ASN A 117 4.23 4.03 -6.90
C ASN A 117 5.67 3.80 -7.38
N ILE A 118 5.95 4.02 -8.66
CA ILE A 118 7.28 3.77 -9.27
C ILE A 118 8.42 4.47 -8.51
N SER A 119 8.11 5.47 -7.73
CA SER A 119 9.04 6.28 -6.94
C SER A 119 9.46 5.68 -5.60
N GLN A 120 9.52 4.38 -5.43
CA GLN A 120 9.97 3.80 -4.16
C GLN A 120 8.97 4.01 -3.00
N SER A 121 7.69 4.10 -3.32
CA SER A 121 6.63 4.32 -2.35
C SER A 121 5.55 3.26 -2.48
N ILE A 122 5.29 2.56 -1.38
CA ILE A 122 4.21 1.56 -1.27
C ILE A 122 3.16 2.10 -0.31
N TRP A 123 1.91 2.06 -0.73
CA TRP A 123 0.75 2.42 0.08
C TRP A 123 -0.10 1.20 0.35
N ILE A 124 -0.48 0.97 1.61
CA ILE A 124 -1.27 -0.20 2.01
C ILE A 124 -2.42 0.26 2.91
N ALA A 125 -3.65 -0.09 2.53
CA ALA A 125 -4.81 0.09 3.38
C ALA A 125 -4.90 -1.03 4.41
N ILE A 126 -5.02 -0.66 5.69
CA ILE A 126 -5.06 -1.58 6.83
C ILE A 126 -6.45 -1.56 7.47
N PRO A 127 -7.16 -2.69 7.52
CA PRO A 127 -8.41 -2.80 8.26
C PRO A 127 -8.18 -2.92 9.77
N PRO A 128 -9.23 -2.76 10.61
CA PRO A 128 -9.13 -2.93 12.05
C PRO A 128 -8.57 -4.29 12.49
N ASN A 129 -8.96 -5.34 11.77
CA ASN A 129 -8.54 -6.73 12.03
C ASN A 129 -7.93 -7.32 10.75
N PRO A 130 -6.68 -6.96 10.41
CA PRO A 130 -6.07 -7.43 9.18
C PRO A 130 -5.76 -8.92 9.24
N ASP A 131 -5.96 -9.61 8.13
CA ASP A 131 -5.42 -10.94 7.94
C ASP A 131 -3.90 -10.83 7.72
N ILE A 132 -3.15 -11.26 8.72
CA ILE A 132 -1.70 -11.13 8.74
C ILE A 132 -1.03 -11.95 7.64
N SER A 133 -1.54 -13.12 7.33
CA SER A 133 -1.02 -13.96 6.26
C SER A 133 -1.15 -13.25 4.91
N PHE A 134 -2.32 -12.68 4.67
CA PHE A 134 -2.58 -11.94 3.45
C PHE A 134 -1.81 -10.61 3.37
N LEU A 135 -1.66 -9.90 4.48
CA LEU A 135 -0.85 -8.70 4.54
C LEU A 135 0.62 -8.97 4.15
N ARG A 136 1.20 -10.08 4.67
CA ARG A 136 2.56 -10.50 4.31
C ARG A 136 2.68 -10.81 2.82
N TYR A 137 1.70 -11.52 2.29
CA TYR A 137 1.64 -11.86 0.87
C TYR A 137 1.57 -10.61 -0.01
N LEU A 138 0.63 -9.70 0.27
CA LEU A 138 0.47 -8.44 -0.46
C LEU A 138 1.73 -7.58 -0.40
N LEU A 139 2.30 -7.43 0.79
CA LEU A 139 3.51 -6.65 0.96
C LEU A 139 4.68 -7.24 0.18
N ALA A 140 4.83 -8.57 0.14
CA ALA A 140 5.87 -9.20 -0.66
C ALA A 140 5.67 -8.97 -2.17
N HIS A 141 4.43 -8.99 -2.64
CA HIS A 141 4.07 -8.65 -4.01
C HIS A 141 4.51 -7.22 -4.36
N GLU A 142 4.15 -6.25 -3.54
CA GLU A 142 4.51 -4.84 -3.76
C GLU A 142 6.02 -4.57 -3.60
N LEU A 143 6.67 -5.23 -2.66
CA LEU A 143 8.13 -5.17 -2.52
C LEU A 143 8.84 -5.70 -3.75
N HIS A 144 8.28 -6.71 -4.41
CA HIS A 144 8.82 -7.20 -5.69
C HIS A 144 8.73 -6.13 -6.77
N HIS A 145 7.61 -5.38 -6.85
CA HIS A 145 7.47 -4.26 -7.78
C HIS A 145 8.46 -3.13 -7.52
N SER A 146 8.83 -2.90 -6.27
CA SER A 146 9.76 -1.83 -5.88
C SER A 146 11.25 -2.24 -5.93
N ALA A 147 11.57 -3.47 -6.32
CA ALA A 147 12.95 -3.93 -6.43
C ALA A 147 13.71 -3.21 -7.57
N PRO A 148 14.94 -2.69 -7.33
CA PRO A 148 15.70 -1.90 -8.31
C PRO A 148 15.95 -2.62 -9.64
N ASN A 149 16.07 -3.95 -9.60
CA ASN A 149 16.31 -4.78 -10.77
C ASN A 149 15.02 -5.27 -11.46
N ASN A 150 13.88 -4.75 -11.06
CA ASN A 150 12.60 -5.12 -11.66
C ASN A 150 12.32 -4.27 -12.90
N PRO A 151 11.92 -4.87 -14.04
CA PRO A 151 11.56 -4.13 -15.27
C PRO A 151 10.49 -3.04 -15.11
N ILE A 152 9.70 -3.07 -14.04
CA ILE A 152 8.69 -2.02 -13.78
C ILE A 152 9.31 -0.62 -13.71
N TYR A 153 10.56 -0.48 -13.30
CA TYR A 153 11.25 0.81 -13.26
C TYR A 153 11.44 1.47 -14.63
N GLU A 154 11.36 0.69 -15.69
CA GLU A 154 11.50 1.16 -17.06
C GLU A 154 10.15 1.45 -17.73
N LEU A 155 9.04 1.14 -17.05
CA LEU A 155 7.70 1.30 -17.59
C LEU A 155 7.12 2.66 -17.22
N THR A 156 6.67 3.39 -18.23
CA THR A 156 5.89 4.62 -18.08
C THR A 156 4.48 4.41 -18.59
N LEU A 157 3.55 5.29 -18.24
CA LEU A 157 2.17 5.23 -18.77
C LEU A 157 2.13 5.22 -20.30
N ASP A 158 3.08 5.89 -20.95
CA ASP A 158 3.19 5.95 -22.42
C ASP A 158 3.84 4.69 -23.02
N ASN A 159 4.52 3.90 -22.22
CA ASN A 159 5.24 2.71 -22.67
C ASN A 159 4.89 1.49 -21.78
N PHE A 160 3.60 1.14 -21.75
CA PHE A 160 3.09 0.07 -20.90
C PHE A 160 2.34 -0.99 -21.70
N PRO A 161 3.05 -1.80 -22.51
CA PRO A 161 2.40 -2.86 -23.27
C PRO A 161 1.81 -3.93 -22.34
N LEU A 162 0.64 -4.44 -22.69
CA LEU A 162 -0.13 -5.40 -21.90
C LEU A 162 0.69 -6.65 -21.51
N ASN A 163 1.56 -7.13 -22.39
CA ASN A 163 2.43 -8.26 -22.12
C ASN A 163 3.47 -7.97 -21.01
N ASN A 164 3.94 -6.73 -20.92
CA ASN A 164 4.86 -6.32 -19.84
C ASN A 164 4.11 -6.26 -18.50
N TRP A 165 2.87 -5.77 -18.51
CA TRP A 165 2.01 -5.78 -17.34
C TRP A 165 1.78 -7.21 -16.83
N TYR A 166 1.40 -8.14 -17.70
CA TYR A 166 1.23 -9.55 -17.30
C TYR A 166 2.51 -10.19 -16.75
N LYS A 167 3.66 -9.87 -17.33
CA LYS A 167 4.94 -10.37 -16.80
C LYS A 167 5.25 -9.81 -15.43
N MET A 168 5.05 -8.52 -15.26
CA MET A 168 5.30 -7.80 -14.02
C MET A 168 4.44 -8.35 -12.88
N GLU A 169 3.11 -8.37 -13.07
CA GLU A 169 2.16 -8.89 -12.09
C GLU A 169 2.39 -10.39 -11.83
N GLY A 170 2.55 -11.17 -12.90
CA GLY A 170 2.77 -12.60 -12.79
C GLY A 170 4.06 -12.97 -12.07
N THR A 171 5.14 -12.21 -12.21
CA THR A 171 6.38 -12.45 -11.48
C THR A 171 6.27 -12.05 -10.02
N ALA A 172 5.63 -10.93 -9.70
CA ALA A 172 5.38 -10.50 -8.33
C ALA A 172 4.45 -11.47 -7.59
N GLU A 173 3.39 -11.93 -8.28
CA GLU A 173 2.46 -12.93 -7.78
C GLU A 173 3.17 -14.26 -7.48
N TYR A 174 3.94 -14.77 -8.43
CA TYR A 174 4.70 -16.00 -8.24
C TYR A 174 5.69 -15.88 -7.08
N PHE A 175 6.40 -14.76 -6.98
CA PHE A 175 7.35 -14.50 -5.90
C PHE A 175 6.66 -14.50 -4.52
N SER A 176 5.56 -13.79 -4.37
CA SER A 176 4.83 -13.73 -3.11
C SER A 176 4.23 -15.09 -2.70
N LEU A 177 3.72 -15.87 -3.66
CA LEU A 177 3.26 -17.24 -3.44
C LEU A 177 4.37 -18.19 -2.98
N GLN A 178 5.57 -18.06 -3.51
CA GLN A 178 6.71 -18.89 -3.08
C GLN A 178 7.11 -18.59 -1.63
N LEU A 179 6.96 -17.35 -1.17
CA LEU A 179 7.34 -16.96 0.19
C LEU A 179 6.25 -17.25 1.23
N PHE A 180 4.98 -17.03 0.89
CA PHE A 180 3.89 -17.02 1.87
C PHE A 180 2.71 -17.96 1.56
N ASP A 181 2.74 -18.67 0.43
CA ASP A 181 1.77 -19.71 -0.01
C ASP A 181 0.28 -19.34 0.18
N ASP A 182 -0.05 -18.05 0.00
CA ASP A 182 -1.44 -17.58 0.08
C ASP A 182 -2.13 -17.73 -1.28
N LYS A 183 -3.01 -18.74 -1.40
CA LYS A 183 -3.69 -19.11 -2.65
C LYS A 183 -5.10 -18.53 -2.80
N ARG A 184 -5.43 -17.47 -2.08
CA ARG A 184 -6.81 -16.93 -2.10
C ARG A 184 -7.26 -16.46 -3.47
N TRP A 185 -6.36 -15.95 -4.29
CA TRP A 185 -6.66 -15.45 -5.63
C TRP A 185 -6.97 -16.55 -6.66
N TRP A 186 -6.69 -17.79 -6.35
CA TRP A 186 -6.87 -18.94 -7.25
C TRP A 186 -8.14 -19.75 -6.95
N LYS A 187 -8.99 -19.27 -6.08
CA LYS A 187 -10.29 -19.85 -5.76
C LYS A 187 -11.41 -19.01 -6.36
#